data_d1bc3a0e7221a04541439ead2156e8b1
#
_entry.id   d1bc3a0e7221a04541439ead2156e8b1
#
_cell.length_a   1.000
_cell.length_b   1.000
_cell.length_c   1.000
_cell.angle_alpha   90.00
_cell.angle_beta   90.00
_cell.angle_gamma   90.00
#
_symmetry.space_group_name_H-M   'P 1'
#
loop_
_entity.id
_entity.type
_entity.pdbx_description
1 polymer ?
#
loop_
_entity_poly.entity_id
_entity_poly.type
_entity_poly.pdbx_seq_one_letter_code
_entity_poly.pdbx_strand_id
1 'polypeptide(L)'
;NHYLKYYCHTHVSWYATDKIEMPRQLPVLLDKITIFAKCKTRFFLNYCTFGYSMPYWKWKDWERLIDWMALNGVNTPLAITGQEAIWYDVWKEMGLKDQEIRSYFTGPAHLPWHRMSNVDYWQSPLPLSWLKNQRKLQKQIVDRERLLGMTPVLPAFSGHVPAELKRLYPDAAITQMSQWGGYDEKYRSHFIDPMDPLFGKIQKRYLEKQTKLYGTDHIY
;
A
#
# COMPACT_ATOMS: atom_id res chain seq x y z
N ASN A 1 0.22 -25.64 2.90
CA ASN A 1 1.28 -25.39 3.89
C ASN A 1 1.26 -26.37 5.08
N HIS A 2 0.06 -26.72 5.63
CA HIS A 2 -0.03 -27.65 6.76
C HIS A 2 0.67 -28.99 6.49
N TYR A 3 0.40 -29.61 5.35
CA TYR A 3 1.04 -30.86 4.95
C TYR A 3 2.57 -30.72 4.85
N LEU A 4 3.07 -29.67 4.19
CA LEU A 4 4.51 -29.43 4.07
C LEU A 4 5.17 -29.27 5.45
N LYS A 5 4.54 -28.50 6.33
CA LYS A 5 5.09 -28.20 7.66
C LYS A 5 5.08 -29.40 8.60
N TYR A 6 3.95 -30.12 8.70
CA TYR A 6 3.75 -31.11 9.75
C TYR A 6 4.03 -32.56 9.31
N TYR A 7 3.99 -32.84 8.01
CA TYR A 7 4.26 -34.18 7.49
C TYR A 7 5.55 -34.26 6.70
N CYS A 8 5.87 -33.25 5.91
CA CYS A 8 7.13 -33.22 5.15
C CYS A 8 8.27 -32.56 5.95
N HIS A 9 7.99 -31.98 7.13
CA HIS A 9 8.94 -31.23 7.95
C HIS A 9 9.66 -30.12 7.17
N THR A 10 8.96 -29.53 6.19
CA THR A 10 9.49 -28.51 5.29
C THR A 10 8.88 -27.16 5.64
N HIS A 11 9.72 -26.15 5.78
CA HIS A 11 9.30 -24.77 6.05
C HIS A 11 9.51 -23.88 4.82
N VAL A 12 8.47 -23.12 4.48
CA VAL A 12 8.57 -22.09 3.44
C VAL A 12 8.62 -20.73 4.12
N SER A 13 9.80 -20.13 4.16
CA SER A 13 10.02 -18.80 4.73
C SER A 13 9.85 -17.72 3.66
N TRP A 14 9.24 -16.58 4.01
CA TRP A 14 9.18 -15.41 3.14
C TRP A 14 10.54 -14.74 2.99
N TYR A 15 11.38 -14.92 3.99
CA TYR A 15 12.70 -14.28 4.10
C TYR A 15 13.81 -15.08 3.41
N ALA A 16 13.60 -16.36 3.23
CA ALA A 16 14.66 -17.26 2.85
C ALA A 16 14.84 -17.39 1.34
N THR A 17 16.10 -17.45 0.96
CA THR A 17 16.56 -17.95 -0.33
C THR A 17 16.64 -19.47 -0.34
N ASP A 18 16.05 -20.13 0.68
CA ASP A 18 16.29 -21.51 1.03
C ASP A 18 15.77 -22.44 -0.03
N LYS A 19 16.55 -23.47 -0.29
CA LYS A 19 16.05 -24.65 -0.98
C LYS A 19 14.95 -25.27 -0.13
N ILE A 20 13.78 -25.42 -0.72
CA ILE A 20 12.73 -26.24 -0.12
C ILE A 20 13.20 -27.69 -0.21
N GLU A 21 13.67 -28.23 0.91
CA GLU A 21 14.07 -29.64 0.99
C GLU A 21 12.82 -30.49 1.17
N MET A 22 12.48 -31.25 0.14
CA MET A 22 11.37 -32.18 0.19
C MET A 22 11.87 -33.59 0.51
N PRO A 23 11.12 -34.38 1.31
CA PRO A 23 11.46 -35.78 1.52
C PRO A 23 11.47 -36.54 0.19
N ARG A 24 12.38 -37.51 0.06
CA ARG A 24 12.46 -38.34 -1.15
C ARG A 24 11.15 -39.04 -1.48
N GLN A 25 10.43 -39.45 -0.44
CA GLN A 25 9.09 -40.04 -0.56
C GLN A 25 8.11 -39.20 0.28
N LEU A 26 7.05 -38.74 -0.38
CA LEU A 26 6.02 -37.94 0.30
C LEU A 26 5.27 -38.80 1.31
N PRO A 27 5.11 -38.35 2.57
CA PRO A 27 4.32 -39.04 3.58
C PRO A 27 2.88 -39.27 3.13
N VAL A 28 2.40 -40.49 3.29
CA VAL A 28 1.00 -40.87 2.97
C VAL A 28 0.11 -40.43 4.14
N LEU A 29 -0.99 -39.74 3.83
CA LEU A 29 -2.04 -39.45 4.80
C LEU A 29 -3.05 -40.61 4.78
N LEU A 30 -3.23 -41.24 5.93
CA LEU A 30 -4.18 -42.36 6.08
C LEU A 30 -5.62 -41.87 6.03
N ASP A 31 -5.87 -40.64 6.54
CA ASP A 31 -7.19 -40.05 6.62
C ASP A 31 -7.24 -38.66 6.00
N LYS A 32 -8.45 -38.23 5.61
CA LYS A 32 -8.71 -36.86 5.18
C LYS A 32 -8.64 -35.91 6.38
N ILE A 33 -7.73 -34.94 6.32
CA ILE A 33 -7.59 -33.91 7.36
C ILE A 33 -8.32 -32.65 6.90
N THR A 34 -9.21 -32.14 7.76
CA THR A 34 -9.91 -30.87 7.55
C THR A 34 -9.60 -29.94 8.70
N ILE A 35 -9.06 -28.76 8.39
CA ILE A 35 -8.69 -27.74 9.38
C ILE A 35 -9.46 -26.46 9.07
N PHE A 36 -10.18 -25.97 10.07
CA PHE A 36 -10.92 -24.71 9.96
C PHE A 36 -10.12 -23.56 10.57
N ALA A 37 -9.99 -22.47 9.83
CA ALA A 37 -9.43 -21.24 10.35
C ALA A 37 -10.41 -20.62 11.39
N LYS A 38 -9.93 -20.32 12.59
CA LYS A 38 -10.74 -19.71 13.67
C LYS A 38 -11.16 -18.27 13.31
N CYS A 39 -10.35 -17.54 12.53
CA CYS A 39 -10.62 -16.16 12.14
C CYS A 39 -10.98 -16.10 10.65
N LYS A 40 -12.07 -15.42 10.33
CA LYS A 40 -12.48 -15.17 8.93
C LYS A 40 -11.51 -14.24 8.23
N THR A 41 -11.11 -13.15 8.88
CA THR A 41 -10.17 -12.16 8.35
C THR A 41 -8.79 -12.40 8.95
N ARG A 42 -7.81 -12.56 8.08
CA ARG A 42 -6.39 -12.74 8.43
C ARG A 42 -5.61 -11.67 7.68
N PHE A 43 -5.57 -10.50 8.33
CA PHE A 43 -4.93 -9.29 7.82
C PHE A 43 -3.41 -9.38 7.96
N PHE A 44 -2.68 -8.82 7.00
CA PHE A 44 -1.23 -8.78 7.01
C PHE A 44 -0.68 -7.48 6.43
N LEU A 45 0.46 -7.04 6.95
CA LEU A 45 1.17 -5.79 6.70
C LEU A 45 0.58 -4.59 7.44
N ASN A 46 1.41 -3.58 7.59
CA ASN A 46 1.06 -2.24 8.07
C ASN A 46 1.84 -1.20 7.26
N TYR A 47 1.51 0.08 7.40
CA TYR A 47 2.13 1.15 6.64
C TYR A 47 3.66 1.21 6.80
N CYS A 48 4.17 1.08 8.03
CA CYS A 48 5.61 1.19 8.31
C CYS A 48 6.44 0.13 7.60
N THR A 49 5.94 -1.09 7.47
CA THR A 49 6.63 -2.22 6.84
C THR A 49 7.07 -1.88 5.41
N PHE A 50 6.24 -1.13 4.69
CA PHE A 50 6.54 -0.68 3.32
C PHE A 50 7.76 0.25 3.25
N GLY A 51 8.11 0.96 4.33
CA GLY A 51 9.28 1.83 4.42
C GLY A 51 10.55 1.10 4.89
N TYR A 52 10.41 0.11 5.76
CA TYR A 52 11.56 -0.57 6.33
C TYR A 52 12.19 -1.61 5.40
N SER A 53 11.38 -2.33 4.64
CA SER A 53 11.84 -3.48 3.85
C SER A 53 11.54 -3.37 2.36
N MET A 54 10.49 -2.65 1.97
CA MET A 54 9.87 -2.77 0.65
C MET A 54 10.00 -1.57 -0.30
N PRO A 55 10.69 -0.45 0.02
CA PRO A 55 10.64 0.74 -0.85
C PRO A 55 11.07 0.48 -2.29
N TYR A 56 12.06 -0.40 -2.46
CA TYR A 56 12.66 -0.69 -3.77
C TYR A 56 12.36 -2.09 -4.30
N TRP A 57 11.39 -2.77 -3.70
CA TRP A 57 10.98 -4.10 -4.14
C TRP A 57 10.45 -4.07 -5.57
N LYS A 58 10.84 -5.08 -6.33
CA LYS A 58 10.38 -5.36 -7.68
C LYS A 58 9.35 -6.49 -7.65
N TRP A 59 8.79 -6.79 -8.82
CA TRP A 59 7.77 -7.83 -8.94
C TRP A 59 8.17 -9.15 -8.28
N LYS A 60 9.39 -9.65 -8.51
CA LYS A 60 9.84 -10.93 -7.93
C LYS A 60 9.82 -10.96 -6.40
N ASP A 61 10.11 -9.83 -5.76
CA ASP A 61 10.11 -9.73 -4.30
C ASP A 61 8.66 -9.79 -3.79
N TRP A 62 7.77 -9.06 -4.43
CA TRP A 62 6.34 -9.06 -4.13
C TRP A 62 5.69 -10.40 -4.43
N GLU A 63 5.94 -11.01 -5.58
CA GLU A 63 5.42 -12.32 -5.97
C GLU A 63 5.73 -13.37 -4.89
N ARG A 64 6.97 -13.38 -4.43
CA ARG A 64 7.42 -14.29 -3.36
C ARG A 64 6.67 -14.05 -2.04
N LEU A 65 6.51 -12.78 -1.62
CA LEU A 65 5.75 -12.46 -0.41
C LEU A 65 4.28 -12.86 -0.53
N ILE A 66 3.66 -12.59 -1.69
CA ILE A 66 2.25 -12.92 -1.94
C ILE A 66 2.05 -14.44 -1.91
N ASP A 67 2.93 -15.21 -2.53
CA ASP A 67 2.88 -16.67 -2.51
C ASP A 67 3.05 -17.20 -1.07
N TRP A 68 3.95 -16.61 -0.30
CA TRP A 68 4.10 -16.93 1.12
C TRP A 68 2.84 -16.59 1.92
N MET A 69 2.23 -15.43 1.69
CA MET A 69 0.97 -15.05 2.34
C MET A 69 -0.13 -16.09 2.07
N ALA A 70 -0.28 -16.52 0.81
CA ALA A 70 -1.24 -17.56 0.43
C ALA A 70 -0.97 -18.88 1.16
N LEU A 71 0.28 -19.33 1.20
CA LEU A 71 0.69 -20.54 1.90
C LEU A 71 0.43 -20.50 3.40
N ASN A 72 0.44 -19.31 3.99
CA ASN A 72 0.21 -19.12 5.43
C ASN A 72 -1.22 -18.68 5.76
N GLY A 73 -2.10 -18.68 4.78
CA GLY A 73 -3.53 -18.45 4.97
C GLY A 73 -3.91 -16.99 5.19
N VAL A 74 -3.04 -16.03 4.87
CA VAL A 74 -3.41 -14.61 4.78
C VAL A 74 -4.44 -14.47 3.67
N ASN A 75 -5.52 -13.76 3.94
CA ASN A 75 -6.57 -13.51 2.95
C ASN A 75 -6.95 -12.04 2.79
N THR A 76 -6.35 -11.16 3.58
CA THR A 76 -6.68 -9.73 3.60
C THR A 76 -5.39 -8.91 3.72
N PRO A 77 -4.54 -8.87 2.67
CA PRO A 77 -3.29 -8.11 2.69
C PRO A 77 -3.53 -6.61 2.50
N LEU A 78 -2.75 -5.78 3.17
CA LEU A 78 -2.69 -4.34 2.90
C LEU A 78 -1.92 -4.09 1.60
N ALA A 79 -2.55 -3.43 0.63
CA ALA A 79 -2.01 -3.20 -0.72
C ALA A 79 -1.96 -1.70 -1.04
N ILE A 80 -0.97 -0.99 -0.49
CA ILE A 80 -0.84 0.47 -0.57
C ILE A 80 0.26 0.96 -1.52
N THR A 81 0.94 0.06 -2.20
CA THR A 81 1.97 0.42 -3.18
C THR A 81 1.37 1.28 -4.29
N GLY A 82 2.10 2.31 -4.72
CA GLY A 82 1.73 3.13 -5.89
C GLY A 82 0.49 4.02 -5.74
N GLN A 83 -0.03 4.22 -4.54
CA GLN A 83 -1.13 5.15 -4.32
C GLN A 83 -0.79 6.60 -4.73
N GLU A 84 0.48 6.99 -4.70
CA GLU A 84 0.96 8.30 -5.15
C GLU A 84 0.67 8.55 -6.62
N ALA A 85 0.62 7.50 -7.43
CA ALA A 85 0.27 7.62 -8.84
C ALA A 85 -1.22 7.98 -9.06
N ILE A 86 -2.09 7.55 -8.15
CA ILE A 86 -3.51 7.96 -8.12
C ILE A 86 -3.62 9.40 -7.63
N TRP A 87 -2.93 9.72 -6.54
CA TRP A 87 -2.89 11.08 -6.00
C TRP A 87 -2.34 12.08 -7.01
N TYR A 88 -1.30 11.72 -7.77
CA TYR A 88 -0.78 12.54 -8.84
C TYR A 88 -1.87 12.91 -9.86
N ASP A 89 -2.67 11.94 -10.29
CA ASP A 89 -3.75 12.16 -11.24
C ASP A 89 -4.88 13.01 -10.63
N VAL A 90 -5.21 12.80 -9.35
CA VAL A 90 -6.22 13.60 -8.65
C VAL A 90 -5.79 15.06 -8.52
N TRP A 91 -4.58 15.31 -8.02
CA TRP A 91 -4.09 16.67 -7.82
C TRP A 91 -3.91 17.43 -9.14
N LYS A 92 -3.50 16.73 -10.18
CA LYS A 92 -3.40 17.32 -11.53
C LYS A 92 -4.77 17.75 -12.07
N GLU A 93 -5.81 16.94 -11.92
CA GLU A 93 -7.18 17.30 -12.28
C GLU A 93 -7.75 18.44 -11.44
N MET A 94 -7.27 18.59 -10.22
CA MET A 94 -7.65 19.69 -9.33
C MET A 94 -6.87 20.99 -9.62
N GLY A 95 -5.95 20.97 -10.58
CA GLY A 95 -5.27 22.18 -11.08
C GLY A 95 -3.87 22.43 -10.50
N LEU A 96 -3.30 21.50 -9.74
CA LEU A 96 -1.93 21.63 -9.28
C LEU A 96 -0.94 21.35 -10.43
N LYS A 97 0.21 22.03 -10.38
CA LYS A 97 1.29 21.86 -11.36
C LYS A 97 2.07 20.57 -11.10
N ASP A 98 2.65 20.00 -12.15
CA ASP A 98 3.46 18.76 -12.06
C ASP A 98 4.52 18.83 -10.95
N GLN A 99 5.27 19.93 -10.92
CA GLN A 99 6.32 20.12 -9.92
C GLN A 99 5.77 20.20 -8.49
N GLU A 100 4.64 20.91 -8.27
CA GLU A 100 3.99 21.03 -6.97
C GLU A 100 3.60 19.64 -6.46
N ILE A 101 2.94 18.84 -7.29
CA ILE A 101 2.47 17.49 -6.94
C ILE A 101 3.65 16.58 -6.58
N ARG A 102 4.69 16.55 -7.43
CA ARG A 102 5.83 15.67 -7.19
C ARG A 102 6.68 16.11 -5.99
N SER A 103 6.72 17.41 -5.71
CA SER A 103 7.40 17.94 -4.54
C SER A 103 6.64 17.68 -3.24
N TYR A 104 5.32 17.60 -3.27
CA TYR A 104 4.49 17.26 -2.13
C TYR A 104 4.80 15.87 -1.56
N PHE A 105 5.06 14.88 -2.42
CA PHE A 105 5.45 13.54 -1.97
C PHE A 105 6.86 13.56 -1.38
N THR A 106 7.11 12.64 -0.45
CA THR A 106 8.47 12.36 0.02
C THR A 106 9.24 11.51 -0.98
N GLY A 107 10.55 11.37 -0.77
CA GLY A 107 11.35 10.35 -1.46
C GLY A 107 10.87 8.92 -1.15
N PRO A 108 11.23 7.94 -1.99
CA PRO A 108 10.70 6.56 -1.93
C PRO A 108 10.78 5.89 -0.56
N ALA A 109 11.91 6.06 0.13
CA ALA A 109 12.14 5.44 1.43
C ALA A 109 11.23 5.99 2.55
N HIS A 110 10.66 7.17 2.38
CA HIS A 110 9.83 7.84 3.38
C HIS A 110 8.35 7.90 3.02
N LEU A 111 7.93 7.33 1.91
CA LEU A 111 6.52 7.31 1.49
C LEU A 111 5.54 6.76 2.54
N PRO A 112 5.86 5.73 3.32
CA PRO A 112 4.95 5.29 4.38
C PRO A 112 4.63 6.36 5.42
N TRP A 113 5.61 7.18 5.79
CA TRP A 113 5.39 8.29 6.74
C TRP A 113 4.62 9.43 6.11
N HIS A 114 4.85 9.72 4.83
CA HIS A 114 4.00 10.61 4.06
C HIS A 114 2.54 10.11 4.03
N ARG A 115 2.33 8.84 3.73
CA ARG A 115 0.99 8.21 3.71
C ARG A 115 0.28 8.25 5.04
N MET A 116 1.03 8.24 6.15
CA MET A 116 0.53 8.42 7.51
C MET A 116 0.43 9.90 7.92
N SER A 117 0.67 10.83 6.99
CA SER A 117 0.58 12.28 7.20
C SER A 117 1.57 12.82 8.24
N ASN A 118 2.73 12.18 8.37
CA ASN A 118 3.76 12.59 9.30
C ASN A 118 4.68 13.66 8.71
N VAL A 119 5.03 13.54 7.42
CA VAL A 119 6.02 14.38 6.76
C VAL A 119 5.72 14.54 5.28
N ASP A 120 5.81 15.75 4.76
CA ASP A 120 5.68 16.09 3.35
C ASP A 120 6.99 16.70 2.82
N TYR A 121 7.15 16.74 1.51
CA TYR A 121 8.26 17.41 0.80
C TYR A 121 9.67 16.84 1.09
N TRP A 122 9.83 15.88 1.99
CA TRP A 122 11.13 15.36 2.36
C TRP A 122 11.76 14.54 1.24
N GLN A 123 12.98 14.92 0.82
CA GLN A 123 13.71 14.25 -0.28
C GLN A 123 12.94 14.19 -1.60
N SER A 124 12.11 15.17 -1.86
CA SER A 124 11.37 15.35 -3.12
C SER A 124 12.22 16.10 -4.18
N PRO A 125 11.79 16.20 -5.44
CA PRO A 125 10.51 15.71 -6.01
C PRO A 125 10.55 14.22 -6.37
N LEU A 126 9.43 13.53 -6.18
CA LEU A 126 9.29 12.13 -6.58
C LEU A 126 9.31 12.00 -8.12
N PRO A 127 10.16 11.14 -8.72
CA PRO A 127 10.26 11.03 -10.18
C PRO A 127 8.98 10.48 -10.83
N LEU A 128 8.61 11.02 -12.00
CA LEU A 128 7.48 10.49 -12.79
C LEU A 128 7.65 9.02 -13.18
N SER A 129 8.89 8.59 -13.45
CA SER A 129 9.20 7.20 -13.73
C SER A 129 8.88 6.30 -12.56
N TRP A 130 9.12 6.78 -11.32
CA TRP A 130 8.72 6.08 -10.10
C TRP A 130 7.21 5.88 -10.04
N LEU A 131 6.43 6.97 -10.18
CA LEU A 131 4.96 6.91 -10.17
C LEU A 131 4.41 5.91 -11.19
N LYS A 132 4.92 5.94 -12.43
CA LYS A 132 4.52 5.03 -13.50
C LYS A 132 4.85 3.57 -13.18
N ASN A 133 6.04 3.31 -12.65
CA ASN A 133 6.49 1.96 -12.32
C ASN A 133 5.72 1.39 -11.12
N GLN A 134 5.47 2.19 -10.09
CA GLN A 134 4.71 1.77 -8.91
C GLN A 134 3.23 1.51 -9.26
N ARG A 135 2.64 2.27 -10.19
CA ARG A 135 1.29 1.99 -10.73
C ARG A 135 1.20 0.60 -11.37
N LYS A 136 2.19 0.25 -12.20
CA LYS A 136 2.24 -1.07 -12.85
C LYS A 136 2.45 -2.18 -11.81
N LEU A 137 3.36 -1.96 -10.87
CA LEU A 137 3.66 -2.91 -9.81
C LEU A 137 2.44 -3.18 -8.95
N GLN A 138 1.72 -2.14 -8.52
CA GLN A 138 0.49 -2.29 -7.73
C GLN A 138 -0.57 -3.10 -8.47
N LYS A 139 -0.74 -2.89 -9.78
CA LYS A 139 -1.67 -3.70 -10.59
C LYS A 139 -1.30 -5.18 -10.55
N GLN A 140 -0.02 -5.50 -10.69
CA GLN A 140 0.46 -6.89 -10.60
C GLN A 140 0.23 -7.49 -9.21
N ILE A 141 0.46 -6.70 -8.14
CA ILE A 141 0.25 -7.12 -6.75
C ILE A 141 -1.22 -7.50 -6.54
N VAL A 142 -2.15 -6.58 -6.77
CA VAL A 142 -3.57 -6.84 -6.50
C VAL A 142 -4.16 -7.94 -7.39
N ASP A 143 -3.71 -8.06 -8.64
CA ASP A 143 -4.15 -9.13 -9.53
C ASP A 143 -3.68 -10.50 -9.02
N ARG A 144 -2.42 -10.61 -8.55
CA ARG A 144 -1.89 -11.86 -8.00
C ARG A 144 -2.56 -12.22 -6.68
N GLU A 145 -2.80 -11.24 -5.80
CA GLU A 145 -3.50 -11.46 -4.55
C GLU A 145 -4.90 -12.03 -4.79
N ARG A 146 -5.67 -11.44 -5.72
CA ARG A 146 -7.00 -11.94 -6.09
C ARG A 146 -6.95 -13.32 -6.75
N LEU A 147 -5.98 -13.56 -7.63
CA LEU A 147 -5.77 -14.87 -8.25
C LEU A 147 -5.57 -15.97 -7.22
N LEU A 148 -4.95 -15.68 -6.10
CA LEU A 148 -4.72 -16.60 -4.99
C LEU A 148 -5.85 -16.58 -3.94
N GLY A 149 -6.99 -15.93 -4.23
CA GLY A 149 -8.17 -15.90 -3.36
C GLY A 149 -8.08 -14.94 -2.18
N MET A 150 -7.18 -13.97 -2.24
CA MET A 150 -7.10 -12.91 -1.24
C MET A 150 -7.98 -11.72 -1.64
N THR A 151 -8.33 -10.91 -0.66
CA THR A 151 -9.07 -9.66 -0.81
C THR A 151 -8.17 -8.49 -0.44
N PRO A 152 -7.51 -7.83 -1.41
CA PRO A 152 -6.62 -6.70 -1.13
C PRO A 152 -7.33 -5.57 -0.42
N VAL A 153 -6.67 -4.97 0.58
CA VAL A 153 -7.15 -3.76 1.25
C VAL A 153 -6.43 -2.56 0.66
N LEU A 154 -7.18 -1.71 -0.03
CA LEU A 154 -6.68 -0.51 -0.70
C LEU A 154 -6.87 0.73 0.18
N PRO A 155 -6.00 1.76 0.05
CA PRO A 155 -6.12 2.98 0.84
C PRO A 155 -7.33 3.82 0.41
N ALA A 156 -7.86 4.60 1.36
CA ALA A 156 -8.84 5.66 1.11
C ALA A 156 -8.24 7.04 1.36
N PHE A 157 -9.02 8.09 1.14
CA PHE A 157 -8.63 9.45 1.47
C PHE A 157 -8.84 9.72 2.97
N SER A 158 -7.79 10.14 3.64
CA SER A 158 -7.81 10.45 5.08
C SER A 158 -7.93 11.93 5.41
N GLY A 159 -7.88 12.82 4.39
CA GLY A 159 -7.86 14.27 4.58
C GLY A 159 -6.48 14.91 4.34
N HIS A 160 -5.44 14.13 4.11
CA HIS A 160 -4.10 14.63 3.83
C HIS A 160 -4.00 15.27 2.45
N VAL A 161 -3.61 16.54 2.38
CA VAL A 161 -3.61 17.35 1.15
C VAL A 161 -2.32 18.16 0.99
N PRO A 162 -1.92 18.49 -0.27
CA PRO A 162 -0.82 19.42 -0.51
C PRO A 162 -1.15 20.82 0.01
N ALA A 163 -0.15 21.54 0.56
CA ALA A 163 -0.30 22.92 1.00
C ALA A 163 -0.78 23.85 -0.12
N GLU A 164 -0.34 23.58 -1.35
CA GLU A 164 -0.66 24.35 -2.55
C GLU A 164 -2.15 24.33 -2.90
N LEU A 165 -2.90 23.36 -2.39
CA LEU A 165 -4.34 23.26 -2.62
C LEU A 165 -5.07 24.49 -2.05
N LYS A 166 -4.57 25.08 -0.96
CA LYS A 166 -5.13 26.29 -0.34
C LYS A 166 -5.13 27.49 -1.29
N ARG A 167 -4.16 27.57 -2.21
CA ARG A 167 -4.11 28.62 -3.24
C ARG A 167 -5.26 28.50 -4.25
N LEU A 168 -5.68 27.29 -4.57
CA LEU A 168 -6.75 27.00 -5.53
C LEU A 168 -8.14 27.00 -4.87
N TYR A 169 -8.17 26.70 -3.58
CA TYR A 169 -9.39 26.64 -2.75
C TYR A 169 -9.17 27.42 -1.46
N PRO A 170 -9.13 28.78 -1.53
CA PRO A 170 -8.77 29.61 -0.38
C PRO A 170 -9.74 29.50 0.80
N ASP A 171 -11.02 29.19 0.52
CA ASP A 171 -12.06 29.04 1.53
C ASP A 171 -12.11 27.65 2.16
N ALA A 172 -11.33 26.67 1.65
CA ALA A 172 -11.30 25.33 2.21
C ALA A 172 -10.68 25.31 3.59
N ALA A 173 -11.29 24.55 4.51
CA ALA A 173 -10.84 24.37 5.88
C ALA A 173 -9.60 23.49 5.95
N ILE A 174 -8.47 23.97 5.43
CA ILE A 174 -7.18 23.29 5.40
C ILE A 174 -6.31 23.86 6.53
N THR A 175 -5.86 22.98 7.43
CA THR A 175 -4.97 23.31 8.56
C THR A 175 -3.63 22.60 8.42
N GLN A 176 -2.59 23.24 8.96
CA GLN A 176 -1.28 22.62 9.05
C GLN A 176 -1.19 21.79 10.34
N MET A 177 -0.71 20.55 10.22
CA MET A 177 -0.56 19.63 11.35
C MET A 177 0.63 20.02 12.24
N SER A 178 0.73 19.44 13.43
CA SER A 178 1.88 19.61 14.30
C SER A 178 3.15 19.03 13.66
N GLN A 179 4.29 19.52 14.12
CA GLN A 179 5.60 19.02 13.70
C GLN A 179 5.77 17.55 14.12
N TRP A 180 6.31 16.73 13.22
CA TRP A 180 6.58 15.33 13.50
C TRP A 180 8.08 15.09 13.69
N GLY A 181 8.44 14.47 14.80
CA GLY A 181 9.82 14.15 15.13
C GLY A 181 10.72 15.40 15.12
N GLY A 182 11.93 15.27 14.59
CA GLY A 182 12.89 16.36 14.45
C GLY A 182 12.88 17.08 13.10
N TYR A 183 11.83 16.88 12.28
CA TYR A 183 11.73 17.54 10.97
C TYR A 183 11.38 19.02 11.12
N ASP A 184 11.95 19.86 10.23
CA ASP A 184 11.65 21.30 10.17
C ASP A 184 10.17 21.56 9.85
N GLU A 185 9.66 22.73 10.24
CA GLU A 185 8.27 23.16 10.03
C GLU A 185 7.83 23.11 8.56
N LYS A 186 8.73 23.35 7.61
CA LYS A 186 8.45 23.27 6.16
C LYS A 186 8.02 21.89 5.67
N TYR A 187 8.24 20.84 6.47
CA TYR A 187 7.86 19.47 6.16
C TYR A 187 6.57 19.03 6.85
N ARG A 188 5.89 19.96 7.54
CA ARG A 188 4.61 19.68 8.19
C ARG A 188 3.53 19.41 7.16
N SER A 189 2.76 18.39 7.40
CA SER A 189 1.62 18.00 6.55
C SER A 189 0.42 18.93 6.75
N HIS A 190 -0.52 18.87 5.80
CA HIS A 190 -1.76 19.65 5.81
C HIS A 190 -2.96 18.73 5.74
N PHE A 191 -4.02 19.10 6.42
CA PHE A 191 -5.26 18.37 6.46
C PHE A 191 -6.44 19.23 6.13
N ILE A 192 -7.37 18.69 5.34
CA ILE A 192 -8.68 19.30 5.13
C ILE A 192 -9.68 18.71 6.13
N ASP A 193 -10.52 19.59 6.69
CA ASP A 193 -11.58 19.18 7.61
C ASP A 193 -12.52 18.18 6.90
N PRO A 194 -12.83 17.02 7.52
CA PRO A 194 -13.77 16.05 6.95
C PRO A 194 -15.18 16.61 6.68
N MET A 195 -15.56 17.68 7.36
CA MET A 195 -16.84 18.36 7.14
C MET A 195 -16.81 19.36 5.99
N ASP A 196 -15.63 19.66 5.44
CA ASP A 196 -15.51 20.53 4.27
C ASP A 196 -16.05 19.82 3.02
N PRO A 197 -16.93 20.47 2.22
CA PRO A 197 -17.46 19.87 0.99
C PRO A 197 -16.39 19.41 -0.02
N LEU A 198 -15.21 20.02 0.02
CA LEU A 198 -14.08 19.65 -0.83
C LEU A 198 -13.52 18.27 -0.46
N PHE A 199 -13.58 17.87 0.82
CA PHE A 199 -13.16 16.54 1.27
C PHE A 199 -13.87 15.44 0.48
N GLY A 200 -15.21 15.47 0.42
CA GLY A 200 -15.99 14.49 -0.32
C GLY A 200 -15.71 14.48 -1.82
N LYS A 201 -15.44 15.66 -2.42
CA LYS A 201 -15.07 15.76 -3.84
C LYS A 201 -13.71 15.11 -4.13
N ILE A 202 -12.71 15.30 -3.25
CA ILE A 202 -11.39 14.67 -3.37
C ILE A 202 -11.53 13.16 -3.21
N GLN A 203 -12.19 12.71 -2.16
CA GLN A 203 -12.41 11.28 -1.87
C GLN A 203 -13.07 10.56 -3.05
N LYS A 204 -14.13 11.14 -3.60
CA LYS A 204 -14.83 10.57 -4.77
C LYS A 204 -13.88 10.39 -5.95
N ARG A 205 -13.13 11.43 -6.33
CA ARG A 205 -12.17 11.35 -7.44
C ARG A 205 -11.10 10.30 -7.21
N TYR A 206 -10.57 10.22 -5.98
CA TYR A 206 -9.58 9.23 -5.63
C TYR A 206 -10.12 7.81 -5.78
N LEU A 207 -11.27 7.52 -5.20
CA LEU A 207 -11.90 6.20 -5.24
C LEU A 207 -12.28 5.78 -6.67
N GLU A 208 -12.83 6.69 -7.47
CA GLU A 208 -13.15 6.43 -8.88
C GLU A 208 -11.91 6.02 -9.68
N LYS A 209 -10.79 6.75 -9.52
CA LYS A 209 -9.53 6.43 -10.20
C LYS A 209 -8.94 5.12 -9.69
N GLN A 210 -8.92 4.90 -8.39
CA GLN A 210 -8.41 3.69 -7.78
C GLN A 210 -9.19 2.46 -8.24
N THR A 211 -10.52 2.53 -8.20
CA THR A 211 -11.42 1.45 -8.65
C THR A 211 -11.20 1.14 -10.12
N LYS A 212 -11.08 2.17 -10.97
CA LYS A 212 -10.81 2.00 -12.40
C LYS A 212 -9.50 1.29 -12.68
N LEU A 213 -8.46 1.55 -11.89
CA LEU A 213 -7.12 1.02 -12.11
C LEU A 213 -6.89 -0.35 -11.45
N TYR A 214 -7.36 -0.51 -10.24
CA TYR A 214 -7.03 -1.65 -9.39
C TYR A 214 -8.22 -2.52 -9.01
N GLY A 215 -9.45 -2.12 -9.39
CA GLY A 215 -10.66 -2.72 -8.86
C GLY A 215 -10.91 -2.31 -7.41
N THR A 216 -11.92 -2.92 -6.80
CA THR A 216 -12.24 -2.70 -5.39
C THR A 216 -12.71 -4.00 -4.75
N ASP A 217 -12.25 -4.24 -3.53
CA ASP A 217 -12.66 -5.34 -2.66
C ASP A 217 -12.94 -4.76 -1.26
N HIS A 218 -11.88 -4.29 -0.58
CA HIS A 218 -11.95 -3.54 0.66
C HIS A 218 -11.15 -2.24 0.56
N ILE A 219 -11.60 -1.21 1.29
CA ILE A 219 -10.95 0.10 1.36
C ILE A 219 -10.62 0.39 2.82
N TYR A 220 -9.36 0.77 3.05
CA TYR A 220 -8.81 1.08 4.37
C TYR A 220 -8.77 2.59 4.62
#